data_66103cf47aa99af35d1f2654268971c4
#
_entry.id   66103cf47aa99af35d1f2654268971c4
#
_cell.length_a   1.000
_cell.length_b   1.000
_cell.length_c   1.000
_cell.angle_alpha   90.00
_cell.angle_beta   90.00
_cell.angle_gamma   90.00
#
_symmetry.space_group_name_H-M   'P 1'
#
loop_
_entity.id
_entity.type
_entity.pdbx_description
1 polymer ?
#
loop_
_entity_poly.entity_id
_entity_poly.type
_entity_poly.pdbx_seq_one_letter_code
_entity_poly.pdbx_strand_id
1 'polypeptide(L)'
;GMLSPGLDFAFGAIGDSYINKAAENGWLMQGDSAITTPATSNAMEDLQLKMTLEPFRDFKIDLNASRTVNKTKSIQFMYAGMPVTQSGSFNMTIISAKSAFASSGNINNNYNSKPFNDFLANIPVMQARLEAKYAGSKYPVGSGSLEGTQYNPENGGVQEYSADVLVPAFLAAYCGKDAKSSPLSIFPSLMSMLPNWGITYSGLGKLSWFAERFKSFNINHAYKSIYAVGAYNSY
;
A
#
# COMPACT_ATOMS: atom_id res chain seq x y z
N GLY A 1 -37.02 -9.36 -17.38
CA GLY A 1 -36.03 -8.38 -17.02
C GLY A 1 -34.72 -8.66 -17.76
N MET A 2 -34.09 -7.66 -18.30
CA MET A 2 -32.83 -7.83 -19.00
C MET A 2 -31.73 -8.20 -17.99
N LEU A 3 -31.22 -9.39 -18.14
CA LEU A 3 -30.26 -10.00 -17.23
C LEU A 3 -28.80 -9.65 -17.59
N SER A 4 -28.58 -8.64 -18.38
CA SER A 4 -27.27 -8.22 -18.79
C SER A 4 -26.55 -7.48 -17.66
N PRO A 5 -25.27 -7.72 -17.42
CA PRO A 5 -24.51 -7.02 -16.38
C PRO A 5 -24.37 -5.51 -16.60
N GLY A 6 -24.87 -4.98 -17.71
CA GLY A 6 -24.94 -3.55 -17.99
C GLY A 6 -23.69 -2.97 -18.64
N LEU A 7 -23.77 -1.66 -18.92
CA LEU A 7 -22.67 -0.92 -19.57
C LEU A 7 -21.43 -0.82 -18.68
N ASP A 8 -21.62 -0.75 -17.36
CA ASP A 8 -20.51 -0.71 -16.39
C ASP A 8 -19.60 -1.93 -16.55
N PHE A 9 -20.20 -3.12 -16.75
CA PHE A 9 -19.45 -4.33 -17.03
C PHE A 9 -18.75 -4.27 -18.40
N ALA A 10 -19.46 -3.81 -19.42
CA ALA A 10 -18.94 -3.74 -20.78
C ALA A 10 -17.73 -2.80 -20.90
N PHE A 11 -17.68 -1.74 -20.09
CA PHE A 11 -16.58 -0.78 -20.06
C PHE A 11 -15.54 -1.08 -18.96
N GLY A 12 -15.64 -2.23 -18.28
CA GLY A 12 -14.69 -2.61 -17.22
C GLY A 12 -14.79 -1.78 -15.94
N ALA A 13 -15.87 -1.01 -15.75
CA ALA A 13 -16.14 -0.26 -14.53
C ALA A 13 -16.66 -1.17 -13.40
N ILE A 14 -15.92 -2.26 -13.14
CA ILE A 14 -16.27 -3.29 -12.17
C ILE A 14 -15.54 -2.98 -10.86
N GLY A 15 -16.23 -2.26 -9.96
CA GLY A 15 -15.69 -2.00 -8.61
C GLY A 15 -15.89 -3.17 -7.65
N ASP A 16 -15.35 -3.04 -6.43
CA ASP A 16 -15.47 -4.05 -5.36
C ASP A 16 -16.94 -4.38 -5.00
N SER A 17 -17.86 -3.45 -5.22
CA SER A 17 -19.29 -3.61 -4.97
C SER A 17 -20.04 -4.38 -6.08
N TYR A 18 -19.41 -4.60 -7.25
CA TYR A 18 -20.09 -5.21 -8.39
C TYR A 18 -20.58 -6.62 -8.11
N ILE A 19 -19.76 -7.45 -7.49
CA ILE A 19 -20.11 -8.84 -7.16
C ILE A 19 -21.31 -8.86 -6.19
N ASN A 20 -21.30 -8.00 -5.18
CA ASN A 20 -22.43 -7.88 -4.24
C ASN A 20 -23.70 -7.43 -4.97
N LYS A 21 -23.60 -6.40 -5.83
CA LYS A 21 -24.71 -5.94 -6.67
C LYS A 21 -25.22 -7.03 -7.61
N ALA A 22 -24.34 -7.85 -8.18
CA ALA A 22 -24.71 -8.98 -9.03
C ALA A 22 -25.47 -10.06 -8.24
N ALA A 23 -25.04 -10.32 -7.00
CA ALA A 23 -25.74 -11.23 -6.09
C ALA A 23 -27.12 -10.71 -5.69
N GLU A 24 -27.24 -9.43 -5.31
CA GLU A 24 -28.52 -8.76 -4.95
C GLU A 24 -29.53 -8.74 -6.11
N ASN A 25 -29.03 -8.60 -7.36
CA ASN A 25 -29.89 -8.61 -8.55
C ASN A 25 -30.22 -10.03 -9.08
N GLY A 26 -29.74 -11.08 -8.39
CA GLY A 26 -29.98 -12.45 -8.81
C GLY A 26 -29.25 -12.86 -10.10
N TRP A 27 -28.15 -12.17 -10.44
CA TRP A 27 -27.30 -12.53 -11.59
C TRP A 27 -26.34 -13.66 -11.28
N LEU A 28 -26.14 -13.97 -10.01
CA LEU A 28 -25.31 -15.07 -9.52
C LEU A 28 -26.20 -16.10 -8.83
N MET A 29 -25.94 -17.37 -9.08
CA MET A 29 -26.56 -18.46 -8.33
C MET A 29 -25.94 -18.51 -6.93
N GLN A 30 -26.77 -18.50 -5.91
CA GLN A 30 -26.36 -18.58 -4.51
C GLN A 30 -26.91 -19.86 -3.86
N GLY A 31 -26.16 -20.40 -2.93
CA GLY A 31 -26.62 -21.53 -2.10
C GLY A 31 -26.68 -22.86 -2.82
N ASP A 32 -26.08 -22.99 -3.99
CA ASP A 32 -25.96 -24.27 -4.69
C ASP A 32 -24.61 -24.92 -4.43
N SER A 33 -24.62 -26.06 -3.75
CA SER A 33 -23.42 -26.83 -3.43
C SER A 33 -22.67 -27.39 -4.65
N ALA A 34 -23.31 -27.38 -5.82
CA ALA A 34 -22.65 -27.73 -7.08
C ALA A 34 -21.72 -26.63 -7.61
N ILE A 35 -21.87 -25.39 -7.13
CA ILE A 35 -21.04 -24.26 -7.52
C ILE A 35 -19.80 -24.20 -6.61
N THR A 36 -18.74 -24.84 -7.03
CA THR A 36 -17.48 -24.90 -6.28
C THR A 36 -16.50 -23.77 -6.63
N THR A 37 -16.71 -23.10 -7.77
CA THR A 37 -15.81 -22.03 -8.24
C THR A 37 -16.23 -20.68 -7.66
N PRO A 38 -15.34 -19.99 -6.93
CA PRO A 38 -15.65 -18.67 -6.40
C PRO A 38 -15.75 -17.62 -7.52
N ALA A 39 -16.52 -16.57 -7.30
CA ALA A 39 -16.46 -15.38 -8.12
C ALA A 39 -15.22 -14.57 -7.74
N THR A 40 -14.38 -14.24 -8.73
CA THR A 40 -13.15 -13.46 -8.51
C THR A 40 -13.22 -12.12 -9.24
N SER A 41 -12.78 -11.07 -8.54
CA SER A 41 -12.57 -9.75 -9.11
C SER A 41 -11.10 -9.37 -8.97
N ASN A 42 -10.48 -9.00 -10.09
CA ASN A 42 -9.10 -8.54 -10.12
C ASN A 42 -9.08 -7.07 -10.56
N ALA A 43 -8.44 -6.23 -9.77
CA ALA A 43 -8.22 -4.83 -10.10
C ALA A 43 -6.71 -4.52 -10.06
N MET A 44 -6.22 -3.85 -11.09
CA MET A 44 -4.85 -3.39 -11.17
C MET A 44 -4.82 -1.90 -11.48
N GLU A 45 -4.12 -1.15 -10.67
CA GLU A 45 -3.82 0.26 -10.89
C GLU A 45 -2.30 0.41 -11.06
N ASP A 46 -1.85 0.98 -12.17
CA ASP A 46 -0.44 1.30 -12.40
C ASP A 46 -0.29 2.77 -12.80
N LEU A 47 0.44 3.52 -12.00
CA LEU A 47 0.75 4.91 -12.23
C LEU A 47 2.26 5.10 -12.26
N GLN A 48 2.76 5.68 -13.33
CA GLN A 48 4.16 6.03 -13.50
C GLN A 48 4.30 7.50 -13.92
N LEU A 49 5.06 8.24 -13.14
CA LEU A 49 5.38 9.62 -13.43
C LEU A 49 6.89 9.76 -13.65
N LYS A 50 7.26 10.40 -14.74
CA LYS A 50 8.65 10.71 -15.06
C LYS A 50 8.76 12.17 -15.44
N MET A 51 9.72 12.87 -14.87
CA MET A 51 10.00 14.26 -15.18
C MET A 51 11.50 14.49 -15.19
N THR A 52 11.95 15.25 -16.17
CA THR A 52 13.33 15.73 -16.26
C THR A 52 13.34 17.25 -16.17
N LEU A 53 14.16 17.79 -15.30
CA LEU A 53 14.38 19.22 -15.10
C LEU A 53 15.82 19.58 -15.42
N GLU A 54 16.02 20.66 -16.14
CA GLU A 54 17.33 21.25 -16.39
C GLU A 54 17.32 22.74 -15.97
N PRO A 55 17.44 23.00 -14.64
CA PRO A 55 17.32 24.35 -14.11
C PRO A 55 18.37 25.33 -14.67
N PHE A 56 19.55 24.81 -14.99
CA PHE A 56 20.63 25.54 -15.67
C PHE A 56 21.51 24.56 -16.45
N ARG A 57 22.36 25.11 -17.27
CA ARG A 57 23.19 24.34 -18.20
C ARG A 57 24.06 23.30 -17.45
N ASP A 58 24.09 22.07 -17.99
CA ASP A 58 24.84 20.92 -17.44
C ASP A 58 24.38 20.39 -16.09
N PHE A 59 23.23 20.87 -15.58
CA PHE A 59 22.61 20.37 -14.37
C PHE A 59 21.25 19.71 -14.69
N LYS A 60 21.17 18.41 -14.50
CA LYS A 60 19.98 17.61 -14.83
C LYS A 60 19.45 16.92 -13.58
N ILE A 61 18.15 16.99 -13.39
CA ILE A 61 17.41 16.30 -12.35
C ILE A 61 16.37 15.40 -13.01
N ASP A 62 16.50 14.09 -12.86
CA ASP A 62 15.52 13.11 -13.29
C ASP A 62 14.68 12.68 -12.07
N LEU A 63 13.37 12.87 -12.15
CA LEU A 63 12.40 12.48 -11.12
C LEU A 63 11.58 11.32 -11.64
N ASN A 64 11.44 10.27 -10.83
CA ASN A 64 10.65 9.08 -11.16
C ASN A 64 9.79 8.71 -9.98
N ALA A 65 8.48 8.64 -10.19
CA ALA A 65 7.55 8.14 -9.18
C ALA A 65 6.67 7.03 -9.78
N SER A 66 6.42 5.99 -9.02
CA SER A 66 5.56 4.90 -9.44
C SER A 66 4.70 4.41 -8.29
N ARG A 67 3.50 3.97 -8.63
CA ARG A 67 2.56 3.33 -7.72
C ARG A 67 1.83 2.23 -8.47
N THR A 68 1.96 1.00 -7.99
CA THR A 68 1.26 -0.17 -8.54
C THR A 68 0.45 -0.81 -7.42
N VAL A 69 -0.82 -1.04 -7.66
CA VAL A 69 -1.74 -1.72 -6.73
C VAL A 69 -2.38 -2.86 -7.47
N ASN A 70 -2.26 -4.06 -6.95
CA ASN A 70 -3.00 -5.24 -7.41
C ASN A 70 -3.91 -5.69 -6.27
N LYS A 71 -5.19 -5.87 -6.57
CA LYS A 71 -6.19 -6.37 -5.63
C LYS A 71 -6.94 -7.51 -6.27
N THR A 72 -7.06 -8.61 -5.56
CA THR A 72 -7.89 -9.75 -5.93
C THR A 72 -8.87 -10.00 -4.81
N LYS A 73 -10.14 -10.03 -5.13
CA LYS A 73 -11.23 -10.36 -4.21
C LYS A 73 -11.90 -11.65 -4.69
N SER A 74 -12.06 -12.60 -3.79
CA SER A 74 -12.72 -13.87 -4.08
C SER A 74 -13.87 -14.08 -3.11
N ILE A 75 -15.05 -14.35 -3.67
CA ILE A 75 -16.29 -14.59 -2.91
C ILE A 75 -16.84 -15.95 -3.31
N GLN A 76 -17.02 -16.81 -2.31
CA GLN A 76 -17.65 -18.11 -2.52
C GLN A 76 -19.15 -18.02 -2.21
N PHE A 77 -19.97 -18.49 -3.12
CA PHE A 77 -21.44 -18.46 -3.01
C PHE A 77 -22.06 -19.84 -2.73
N MET A 78 -21.24 -20.86 -2.45
CA MET A 78 -21.73 -22.21 -2.15
C MET A 78 -22.67 -22.22 -0.95
N TYR A 79 -22.31 -21.49 0.11
CA TYR A 79 -23.09 -21.35 1.33
C TYR A 79 -23.17 -19.89 1.75
N ALA A 80 -24.28 -19.51 2.36
CA ALA A 80 -24.41 -18.19 2.98
C ALA A 80 -23.38 -18.01 4.11
N GLY A 81 -22.78 -16.82 4.20
CA GLY A 81 -21.80 -16.49 5.24
C GLY A 81 -20.38 -17.03 5.00
N MET A 82 -20.08 -17.54 3.80
CA MET A 82 -18.70 -17.90 3.46
C MET A 82 -17.80 -16.65 3.47
N PRO A 83 -16.57 -16.75 4.00
CA PRO A 83 -15.69 -15.59 4.10
C PRO A 83 -15.28 -15.06 2.73
N VAL A 84 -15.21 -13.74 2.63
CA VAL A 84 -14.62 -13.06 1.48
C VAL A 84 -13.12 -12.99 1.67
N THR A 85 -12.35 -13.58 0.76
CA THR A 85 -10.90 -13.48 0.79
C THR A 85 -10.43 -12.34 -0.09
N GLN A 86 -9.51 -11.54 0.45
CA GLN A 86 -8.85 -10.48 -0.29
C GLN A 86 -7.35 -10.73 -0.27
N SER A 87 -6.73 -10.63 -1.43
CA SER A 87 -5.28 -10.72 -1.59
C SER A 87 -4.79 -9.64 -2.53
N GLY A 88 -3.50 -9.38 -2.51
CA GLY A 88 -2.94 -8.43 -3.44
C GLY A 88 -1.48 -8.11 -3.18
N SER A 89 -0.99 -7.13 -3.95
CA SER A 89 0.34 -6.57 -3.80
C SER A 89 0.31 -5.06 -4.02
N PHE A 90 1.27 -4.39 -3.43
CA PHE A 90 1.39 -2.93 -3.50
C PHE A 90 2.85 -2.52 -3.59
N ASN A 91 3.14 -1.61 -4.51
CA ASN A 91 4.44 -0.96 -4.63
C ASN A 91 4.24 0.55 -4.79
N MET A 92 5.04 1.34 -4.12
CA MET A 92 5.02 2.80 -4.29
C MET A 92 6.38 3.41 -3.97
N THR A 93 6.80 4.39 -4.75
CA THR A 93 7.95 5.23 -4.41
C THR A 93 7.61 6.15 -3.24
N ILE A 94 8.49 6.18 -2.26
CA ILE A 94 8.36 6.99 -1.04
C ILE A 94 9.70 7.65 -0.72
N ILE A 95 9.70 8.62 0.18
CA ILE A 95 10.92 9.10 0.80
C ILE A 95 11.02 8.52 2.22
N SER A 96 12.05 7.71 2.44
CA SER A 96 12.40 7.10 3.74
C SER A 96 13.76 7.60 4.26
N ALA A 97 14.08 8.87 3.98
CA ALA A 97 15.41 9.43 4.28
C ALA A 97 15.80 9.32 5.76
N LYS A 98 14.83 9.42 6.68
CA LYS A 98 15.14 9.30 8.13
C LYS A 98 15.65 7.91 8.51
N SER A 99 15.11 6.85 7.93
CA SER A 99 15.58 5.49 8.20
C SER A 99 16.83 5.12 7.42
N ALA A 100 17.05 5.75 6.25
CA ALA A 100 18.23 5.51 5.43
C ALA A 100 19.56 5.89 6.14
N PHE A 101 19.50 6.85 7.06
CA PHE A 101 20.67 7.31 7.86
C PHE A 101 20.63 6.81 9.31
N ALA A 102 19.66 5.98 9.68
CA ALA A 102 19.63 5.38 10.99
C ALA A 102 20.72 4.32 11.11
N SER A 103 21.35 4.23 12.28
CA SER A 103 22.32 3.18 12.54
C SER A 103 21.62 1.81 12.49
N SER A 104 22.19 0.90 11.73
CA SER A 104 21.77 -0.49 11.75
C SER A 104 22.18 -1.17 13.05
N GLY A 105 21.34 -2.09 13.52
CA GLY A 105 21.69 -2.91 14.67
C GLY A 105 22.92 -3.77 14.38
N ASN A 106 23.81 -3.90 15.36
CA ASN A 106 24.97 -4.77 15.32
C ASN A 106 25.16 -5.47 16.68
N ILE A 107 26.12 -6.37 16.76
CA ILE A 107 26.38 -7.14 17.99
C ILE A 107 26.71 -6.26 19.20
N ASN A 108 27.35 -5.11 18.98
CA ASN A 108 27.80 -4.22 20.07
C ASN A 108 26.63 -3.43 20.68
N ASN A 109 25.50 -3.30 19.98
CA ASN A 109 24.30 -2.63 20.45
C ASN A 109 23.10 -3.58 20.57
N ASN A 110 23.34 -4.88 20.72
CA ASN A 110 22.31 -5.92 20.78
C ASN A 110 21.33 -5.87 19.60
N TYR A 111 21.84 -5.59 18.41
CA TYR A 111 21.02 -5.43 17.19
C TYR A 111 19.94 -4.36 17.31
N ASN A 112 20.13 -3.37 18.17
CA ASN A 112 19.19 -2.29 18.38
C ASN A 112 19.11 -1.40 17.14
N SER A 113 17.92 -1.25 16.59
CA SER A 113 17.62 -0.40 15.46
C SER A 113 16.48 0.56 15.84
N LYS A 114 16.77 1.86 15.84
CA LYS A 114 15.74 2.86 16.20
C LYS A 114 14.47 2.76 15.35
N PRO A 115 14.52 2.65 14.01
CA PRO A 115 13.30 2.50 13.20
C PRO A 115 12.49 1.25 13.55
N PHE A 116 13.18 0.14 13.91
CA PHE A 116 12.51 -1.07 14.32
C PHE A 116 11.85 -0.95 15.69
N ASN A 117 12.51 -0.31 16.63
CA ASN A 117 11.92 -0.05 17.94
C ASN A 117 10.73 0.91 17.85
N ASP A 118 10.82 1.95 17.02
CA ASP A 118 9.71 2.86 16.73
C ASP A 118 8.54 2.08 16.09
N PHE A 119 8.82 1.13 15.20
CA PHE A 119 7.80 0.24 14.62
C PHE A 119 7.08 -0.58 15.71
N LEU A 120 7.83 -1.26 16.59
CA LEU A 120 7.23 -2.03 17.68
C LEU A 120 6.38 -1.15 18.61
N ALA A 121 6.86 0.05 18.94
CA ALA A 121 6.11 1.01 19.76
C ALA A 121 4.83 1.54 19.08
N ASN A 122 4.80 1.57 17.76
CA ASN A 122 3.67 2.04 16.98
C ASN A 122 2.53 0.99 16.88
N ILE A 123 2.82 -0.30 17.07
CA ILE A 123 1.84 -1.38 16.94
C ILE A 123 0.62 -1.14 17.84
N PRO A 124 0.75 -0.98 19.18
CA PRO A 124 -0.40 -0.78 20.05
C PRO A 124 -1.14 0.53 19.75
N VAL A 125 -0.43 1.57 19.28
CA VAL A 125 -1.06 2.84 18.90
C VAL A 125 -1.95 2.65 17.67
N MET A 126 -1.48 1.92 16.65
CA MET A 126 -2.26 1.64 15.44
C MET A 126 -3.44 0.73 15.73
N GLN A 127 -3.26 -0.30 16.56
CA GLN A 127 -4.33 -1.19 16.99
C GLN A 127 -5.45 -0.39 17.67
N ALA A 128 -5.12 0.43 18.68
CA ALA A 128 -6.10 1.24 19.39
C ALA A 128 -6.85 2.22 18.47
N ARG A 129 -6.16 2.81 17.48
CA ARG A 129 -6.76 3.70 16.48
C ARG A 129 -7.70 2.97 15.52
N LEU A 130 -7.38 1.75 15.12
CA LEU A 130 -8.25 0.91 14.30
C LEU A 130 -9.49 0.47 15.09
N GLU A 131 -9.32 0.05 16.32
CA GLU A 131 -10.42 -0.26 17.25
C GLU A 131 -11.39 0.93 17.38
N ALA A 132 -10.84 2.13 17.63
CA ALA A 132 -11.63 3.36 17.71
C ALA A 132 -12.34 3.71 16.39
N LYS A 133 -11.72 3.41 15.24
CA LYS A 133 -12.33 3.62 13.92
C LYS A 133 -13.51 2.68 13.69
N TYR A 134 -13.43 1.43 14.17
CA TYR A 134 -14.49 0.45 14.00
C TYR A 134 -15.57 0.55 15.08
N ALA A 135 -15.30 1.25 16.17
CA ALA A 135 -16.30 1.51 17.19
C ALA A 135 -17.55 2.17 16.57
N GLY A 136 -18.72 1.59 16.82
CA GLY A 136 -19.98 2.05 16.23
C GLY A 136 -20.27 1.55 14.81
N SER A 137 -19.37 0.81 14.16
CA SER A 137 -19.61 0.16 12.88
C SER A 137 -20.25 -1.23 13.03
N LYS A 138 -20.63 -1.83 11.91
CA LYS A 138 -21.08 -3.22 11.84
C LYS A 138 -20.04 -4.06 11.14
N TYR A 139 -19.98 -5.34 11.49
CA TYR A 139 -19.15 -6.29 10.75
C TYR A 139 -19.61 -6.38 9.30
N PRO A 140 -18.67 -6.32 8.33
CA PRO A 140 -18.98 -6.34 6.91
C PRO A 140 -19.48 -7.70 6.44
N VAL A 141 -20.00 -7.73 5.22
CA VAL A 141 -20.34 -8.97 4.51
C VAL A 141 -19.09 -9.86 4.40
N GLY A 142 -19.26 -11.14 4.73
CA GLY A 142 -18.17 -12.11 4.75
C GLY A 142 -17.52 -12.31 6.11
N SER A 143 -18.05 -11.68 7.18
CA SER A 143 -17.60 -11.87 8.56
C SER A 143 -18.21 -13.09 9.27
N GLY A 144 -18.76 -14.04 8.50
CA GLY A 144 -19.37 -15.26 9.04
C GLY A 144 -20.56 -14.97 9.96
N SER A 145 -20.57 -15.54 11.14
CA SER A 145 -21.66 -15.38 12.11
C SER A 145 -21.77 -13.96 12.69
N LEU A 146 -20.76 -13.13 12.53
CA LEU A 146 -20.75 -11.74 13.01
C LEU A 146 -21.32 -10.76 12.02
N GLU A 147 -21.53 -11.15 10.76
CA GLU A 147 -22.01 -10.29 9.68
C GLU A 147 -23.23 -9.47 10.07
N GLY A 148 -23.17 -8.16 9.86
CA GLY A 148 -24.27 -7.23 10.15
C GLY A 148 -24.48 -6.93 11.64
N THR A 149 -23.82 -7.65 12.55
CA THR A 149 -23.85 -7.33 13.98
C THR A 149 -22.98 -6.12 14.30
N GLN A 150 -23.25 -5.47 15.43
CA GLN A 150 -22.43 -4.33 15.91
C GLN A 150 -21.00 -4.80 16.23
N TYR A 151 -20.00 -4.03 15.81
CA TYR A 151 -18.60 -4.32 16.13
C TYR A 151 -18.40 -4.39 17.65
N ASN A 152 -17.80 -5.49 18.10
CA ASN A 152 -17.43 -5.70 19.50
C ASN A 152 -16.01 -6.29 19.55
N PRO A 153 -15.02 -5.57 20.14
CA PRO A 153 -13.65 -6.04 20.26
C PRO A 153 -13.51 -7.41 20.95
N GLU A 154 -14.40 -7.74 21.88
CA GLU A 154 -14.38 -9.02 22.61
C GLU A 154 -14.72 -10.22 21.73
N ASN A 155 -15.49 -10.01 20.66
CA ASN A 155 -15.95 -11.08 19.77
C ASN A 155 -15.14 -11.19 18.47
N GLY A 156 -14.07 -10.45 18.31
CA GLY A 156 -13.25 -10.42 17.11
C GLY A 156 -12.71 -9.00 16.87
N GLY A 157 -11.93 -8.51 17.80
CA GLY A 157 -11.24 -7.22 17.71
C GLY A 157 -10.07 -7.25 16.74
N VAL A 158 -9.49 -6.07 16.55
CA VAL A 158 -8.32 -5.89 15.69
C VAL A 158 -7.14 -6.66 16.29
N GLN A 159 -6.61 -7.61 15.54
CA GLN A 159 -5.46 -8.39 15.97
C GLN A 159 -4.17 -7.58 15.90
N GLU A 160 -3.36 -7.61 16.96
CA GLU A 160 -2.10 -6.87 17.08
C GLU A 160 -1.16 -7.08 15.89
N TYR A 161 -1.10 -8.32 15.39
CA TYR A 161 -0.20 -8.70 14.29
C TYR A 161 -0.90 -8.80 12.93
N SER A 162 -2.08 -8.21 12.79
CA SER A 162 -2.75 -8.14 11.49
C SER A 162 -2.01 -7.19 10.54
N ALA A 163 -2.15 -7.41 9.24
CA ALA A 163 -1.59 -6.52 8.22
C ALA A 163 -2.08 -5.07 8.37
N ASP A 164 -3.35 -4.90 8.79
CA ASP A 164 -3.99 -3.60 9.01
C ASP A 164 -3.32 -2.80 10.14
N VAL A 165 -2.67 -3.46 11.09
CA VAL A 165 -1.93 -2.85 12.19
C VAL A 165 -0.45 -2.71 11.83
N LEU A 166 0.17 -3.80 11.37
CA LEU A 166 1.62 -3.85 11.14
C LEU A 166 2.07 -2.92 10.02
N VAL A 167 1.32 -2.84 8.92
CA VAL A 167 1.70 -2.05 7.75
C VAL A 167 1.70 -0.54 8.06
N PRO A 168 0.64 0.06 8.63
CA PRO A 168 0.67 1.46 9.02
C PRO A 168 1.70 1.76 10.12
N ALA A 169 1.91 0.84 11.07
CA ALA A 169 2.93 0.99 12.12
C ALA A 169 4.34 1.04 11.52
N PHE A 170 4.64 0.16 10.57
CA PHE A 170 5.89 0.15 9.84
C PHE A 170 6.10 1.44 9.03
N LEU A 171 5.10 1.86 8.26
CA LEU A 171 5.17 3.09 7.47
C LEU A 171 5.42 4.33 8.34
N ALA A 172 4.73 4.44 9.48
CA ALA A 172 4.93 5.54 10.40
C ALA A 172 6.39 5.58 10.91
N ALA A 173 6.93 4.44 11.34
CA ALA A 173 8.29 4.35 11.85
C ALA A 173 9.35 4.66 10.78
N TYR A 174 9.27 4.00 9.63
CA TYR A 174 10.30 4.10 8.59
C TYR A 174 10.24 5.39 7.76
N CYS A 175 9.05 6.00 7.64
CA CYS A 175 8.91 7.34 7.06
C CYS A 175 9.08 8.46 8.11
N GLY A 176 9.29 8.12 9.39
CA GLY A 176 9.47 9.05 10.48
C GLY A 176 8.26 9.94 10.74
N LYS A 177 7.07 9.37 10.58
CA LYS A 177 5.77 10.02 10.86
C LYS A 177 5.30 9.65 12.27
N ASP A 178 4.51 10.51 12.88
CA ASP A 178 3.87 10.18 14.14
C ASP A 178 2.74 9.16 13.93
N ALA A 179 2.79 8.04 14.67
CA ALA A 179 1.79 7.00 14.63
C ALA A 179 0.37 7.49 14.93
N LYS A 180 0.23 8.52 15.77
CA LYS A 180 -1.07 9.10 16.14
C LYS A 180 -1.76 9.83 15.00
N SER A 181 -1.01 10.37 14.06
CA SER A 181 -1.52 11.15 12.91
C SER A 181 -1.36 10.47 11.57
N SER A 182 -0.61 9.37 11.49
CA SER A 182 -0.38 8.62 10.25
C SER A 182 -1.67 7.98 9.71
N PRO A 183 -1.81 7.84 8.38
CA PRO A 183 -2.93 7.11 7.80
C PRO A 183 -3.01 5.66 8.30
N LEU A 184 -4.22 5.17 8.54
CA LEU A 184 -4.51 3.78 8.92
C LEU A 184 -4.67 2.85 7.71
N SER A 185 -4.39 3.33 6.52
CA SER A 185 -4.50 2.53 5.30
C SER A 185 -3.26 1.68 5.08
N ILE A 186 -3.46 0.41 4.74
CA ILE A 186 -2.40 -0.48 4.24
C ILE A 186 -1.75 0.11 3.00
N PHE A 187 -2.55 0.80 2.16
CA PHE A 187 -2.08 1.44 0.94
C PHE A 187 -1.99 2.95 1.16
N PRO A 188 -0.78 3.50 1.23
CA PRO A 188 -0.60 4.94 1.25
C PRO A 188 -1.33 5.61 0.09
N SER A 189 -1.92 6.77 0.35
CA SER A 189 -2.60 7.54 -0.68
C SER A 189 -1.63 8.00 -1.78
N LEU A 190 -2.17 8.30 -2.96
CA LEU A 190 -1.39 8.88 -4.06
C LEU A 190 -0.62 10.13 -3.63
N MET A 191 -1.18 10.94 -2.73
CA MET A 191 -0.55 12.13 -2.18
C MET A 191 0.69 11.85 -1.32
N SER A 192 0.88 10.60 -0.89
CA SER A 192 2.08 10.16 -0.17
C SER A 192 3.19 9.66 -1.10
N MET A 193 2.91 9.58 -2.40
CA MET A 193 3.88 9.19 -3.41
C MET A 193 4.88 10.32 -3.62
N LEU A 194 6.14 10.05 -3.33
CA LEU A 194 7.22 11.00 -3.52
C LEU A 194 8.23 10.43 -4.52
N PRO A 195 8.77 11.27 -5.43
CA PRO A 195 9.64 10.79 -6.48
C PRO A 195 11.00 10.37 -5.94
N ASN A 196 11.54 9.33 -6.52
CA ASN A 196 12.97 9.07 -6.55
C ASN A 196 13.64 10.08 -7.47
N TRP A 197 14.90 10.40 -7.22
CA TRP A 197 15.63 11.36 -8.07
C TRP A 197 17.01 10.88 -8.45
N GLY A 198 17.45 11.34 -9.60
CA GLY A 198 18.83 11.29 -10.07
C GLY A 198 19.28 12.70 -10.42
N ILE A 199 20.41 13.11 -9.90
CA ILE A 199 21.02 14.43 -10.19
C ILE A 199 22.33 14.19 -10.91
N THR A 200 22.50 14.85 -12.05
CA THR A 200 23.74 14.83 -12.82
C THR A 200 24.21 16.26 -13.04
N TYR A 201 25.44 16.54 -12.70
CA TYR A 201 26.07 17.84 -12.94
C TYR A 201 27.46 17.66 -13.56
N SER A 202 27.63 18.19 -14.78
CA SER A 202 28.88 18.11 -15.53
C SER A 202 29.57 19.48 -15.73
N GLY A 203 28.94 20.55 -15.25
CA GLY A 203 29.46 21.92 -15.44
C GLY A 203 30.77 22.21 -14.75
N LEU A 204 31.10 21.51 -13.66
CA LEU A 204 32.38 21.70 -12.96
C LEU A 204 33.60 21.38 -13.85
N GLY A 205 33.48 20.37 -14.72
CA GLY A 205 34.56 20.01 -15.64
C GLY A 205 34.90 21.10 -16.67
N LYS A 206 34.06 22.13 -16.81
CA LYS A 206 34.26 23.27 -17.72
C LYS A 206 34.98 24.45 -17.06
N LEU A 207 35.11 24.44 -15.75
CA LEU A 207 35.87 25.46 -15.03
C LEU A 207 37.38 25.23 -15.26
N SER A 208 38.10 26.28 -15.53
CA SER A 208 39.53 26.21 -15.87
C SER A 208 40.35 25.38 -14.87
N TRP A 209 40.13 25.57 -13.59
CA TRP A 209 40.85 24.85 -12.53
C TRP A 209 40.60 23.31 -12.57
N PHE A 210 39.37 22.88 -12.91
CA PHE A 210 39.06 21.45 -13.07
C PHE A 210 39.56 20.92 -14.41
N ALA A 211 39.38 21.69 -15.50
CA ALA A 211 39.80 21.30 -16.84
C ALA A 211 41.30 21.06 -16.96
N GLU A 212 42.11 21.81 -16.20
CA GLU A 212 43.59 21.66 -16.15
C GLU A 212 44.04 20.39 -15.42
N ARG A 213 43.24 19.85 -14.51
CA ARG A 213 43.60 18.72 -13.64
C ARG A 213 42.85 17.44 -13.95
N PHE A 214 41.68 17.54 -14.51
CA PHE A 214 40.81 16.39 -14.78
C PHE A 214 40.39 16.38 -16.25
N LYS A 215 40.50 15.26 -16.92
CA LYS A 215 40.02 15.08 -18.29
C LYS A 215 38.48 15.19 -18.37
N SER A 216 37.77 14.75 -17.35
CA SER A 216 36.32 14.92 -17.18
C SER A 216 35.99 14.89 -15.69
N PHE A 217 34.99 15.66 -15.28
CA PHE A 217 34.50 15.67 -13.90
C PHE A 217 32.97 15.76 -13.92
N ASN A 218 32.32 14.72 -13.40
CA ASN A 218 30.87 14.64 -13.32
C ASN A 218 30.46 14.27 -11.90
N ILE A 219 29.44 14.96 -11.38
CA ILE A 219 28.79 14.61 -10.13
C ILE A 219 27.50 13.88 -10.47
N ASN A 220 27.36 12.68 -9.94
CA ASN A 220 26.12 11.88 -10.02
C ASN A 220 25.65 11.56 -8.63
N HIS A 221 24.39 11.87 -8.33
CA HIS A 221 23.74 11.50 -7.09
C HIS A 221 22.39 10.90 -7.41
N ALA A 222 22.08 9.75 -6.81
CA ALA A 222 20.77 9.12 -6.98
C ALA A 222 20.21 8.70 -5.64
N TYR A 223 18.92 8.93 -5.48
CA TYR A 223 18.13 8.43 -4.36
C TYR A 223 17.02 7.53 -4.89
N LYS A 224 16.92 6.32 -4.34
CA LYS A 224 15.85 5.38 -4.67
C LYS A 224 15.30 4.79 -3.39
N SER A 225 13.99 4.86 -3.22
CA SER A 225 13.27 4.23 -2.14
C SER A 225 11.92 3.73 -2.64
N ILE A 226 11.61 2.48 -2.35
CA ILE A 226 10.36 1.84 -2.73
C ILE A 226 9.79 1.18 -1.48
N TYR A 227 8.54 1.45 -1.20
CA TYR A 227 7.75 0.70 -0.26
C TYR A 227 6.99 -0.40 -1.01
N ALA A 228 7.14 -1.63 -0.57
CA ALA A 228 6.48 -2.77 -1.20
C ALA A 228 5.80 -3.66 -0.16
N VAL A 229 4.59 -4.09 -0.47
CA VAL A 229 3.90 -5.21 0.17
C VAL A 229 3.80 -6.29 -0.87
N GLY A 230 4.62 -7.33 -0.76
CA GLY A 230 4.76 -8.37 -1.79
C GLY A 230 3.50 -9.20 -1.96
N ALA A 231 2.88 -9.63 -0.85
CA ALA A 231 1.59 -10.29 -0.83
C ALA A 231 0.93 -10.08 0.53
N TYR A 232 -0.36 -9.85 0.51
CA TYR A 232 -1.18 -9.85 1.72
C TYR A 232 -2.44 -10.66 1.48
N ASN A 233 -2.93 -11.30 2.54
CA ASN A 233 -4.22 -11.98 2.56
C ASN A 233 -5.01 -11.43 3.75
N SER A 234 -6.28 -11.14 3.53
CA SER A 234 -7.25 -10.77 4.55
C SER A 234 -8.48 -11.66 4.40
N TYR A 235 -9.00 -12.10 5.53
CA TYR A 235 -10.18 -12.96 5.61
C TYR A 235 -11.31 -12.24 6.30
#